data_15d5a634021d879143502d090720d804
#
_entry.id   15d5a634021d879143502d090720d804
#
_cell.length_a   1.000
_cell.length_b   1.000
_cell.length_c   1.000
_cell.angle_alpha   90.00
_cell.angle_beta   90.00
_cell.angle_gamma   90.00
#
_symmetry.space_group_name_H-M   'P 1'
#
loop_
_entity.id
_entity.type
_entity.pdbx_description
1 polymer ?
#
loop_
_entity_poly.entity_id
_entity_poly.type
_entity_poly.pdbx_seq_one_letter_code
_entity_poly.pdbx_strand_id
1 'polypeptide(L)'
;VDPGGRRVLLITDELSPATNLGRMIQRMRTCFSGGIETIDLSAEGPQGDCQGCLRCADANICVYQGHDAFMELFRDRVMKADILILAGTVTDRYLSARWKRFFDRSFFMGHVPALRGKQIGLLISGPLTQNANLRQILEAYIEMQQAHLAGIATDAPTFSGAIDDQVDALAQRLVACAEHGFIGSSTFLGHSGRILFRDEIWGRLRFPFRADCRTFRRLGGFDFPQRHWRSRLTNALLLFLSSFAPFRRHLQGRMTDEMIRPFRRYLKTR
;
A
#
# COMPACT_ATOMS: atom_id res chain seq x y z
N VAL A 1 9.54 11.76 21.81
CA VAL A 1 10.22 10.45 21.63
C VAL A 1 11.40 10.59 20.69
N ASP A 2 12.46 9.85 20.96
CA ASP A 2 13.64 9.76 20.12
C ASP A 2 13.50 8.52 19.20
N PRO A 3 13.52 8.68 17.88
CA PRO A 3 13.45 7.54 16.96
C PRO A 3 14.76 6.74 16.89
N GLY A 4 15.81 7.11 17.59
CA GLY A 4 17.08 6.36 17.64
C GLY A 4 17.77 6.24 16.28
N GLY A 5 17.77 7.32 15.49
CA GLY A 5 18.34 7.33 14.13
C GLY A 5 17.47 6.70 13.05
N ARG A 6 16.26 6.21 13.38
CA ARG A 6 15.30 5.68 12.40
C ARG A 6 14.66 6.80 11.60
N ARG A 7 14.41 6.54 10.34
CA ARG A 7 13.76 7.50 9.43
C ARG A 7 12.26 7.48 9.65
N VAL A 8 11.70 8.62 10.07
CA VAL A 8 10.26 8.83 10.25
C VAL A 8 9.74 9.65 9.08
N LEU A 9 8.73 9.11 8.38
CA LEU A 9 8.11 9.74 7.22
C LEU A 9 6.60 9.88 7.44
N LEU A 10 6.10 11.09 7.33
CA LEU A 10 4.68 11.41 7.33
C LEU A 10 4.23 11.66 5.88
N ILE A 11 3.14 11.03 5.47
CA ILE A 11 2.51 11.25 4.16
C ILE A 11 1.13 11.84 4.41
N THR A 12 0.80 12.94 3.75
CA THR A 12 -0.48 13.64 3.89
C THR A 12 -0.86 14.36 2.62
N ASP A 13 -2.13 14.71 2.48
CA ASP A 13 -2.65 15.58 1.43
C ASP A 13 -3.22 16.90 1.98
N GLU A 14 -2.99 17.17 3.26
CA GLU A 14 -3.51 18.35 3.97
C GLU A 14 -2.51 18.78 5.05
N LEU A 15 -2.06 20.02 4.98
CA LEU A 15 -1.11 20.61 5.94
C LEU A 15 -1.63 21.88 6.62
N SER A 16 -2.85 22.34 6.28
CA SER A 16 -3.40 23.57 6.83
C SER A 16 -3.60 23.46 8.35
N PRO A 17 -3.02 24.34 9.15
CA PRO A 17 -3.22 24.36 10.61
C PRO A 17 -4.65 24.71 11.02
N ALA A 18 -5.48 25.19 10.08
CA ALA A 18 -6.88 25.49 10.33
C ALA A 18 -7.74 24.22 10.44
N THR A 19 -7.29 23.09 9.87
CA THR A 19 -8.02 21.81 9.91
C THR A 19 -7.66 20.99 11.15
N ASN A 20 -8.54 20.06 11.54
CA ASN A 20 -8.23 19.10 12.61
C ASN A 20 -7.01 18.26 12.26
N LEU A 21 -6.97 17.72 11.04
CA LEU A 21 -5.83 16.91 10.58
C LEU A 21 -4.52 17.71 10.67
N GLY A 22 -4.51 18.95 10.19
CA GLY A 22 -3.31 19.79 10.24
C GLY A 22 -2.81 20.03 11.67
N ARG A 23 -3.72 20.24 12.64
CA ARG A 23 -3.37 20.36 14.07
C ARG A 23 -2.81 19.04 14.62
N MET A 24 -3.43 17.91 14.31
CA MET A 24 -2.93 16.58 14.69
C MET A 24 -1.54 16.32 14.11
N ILE A 25 -1.29 16.71 12.84
CA ILE A 25 0.03 16.60 12.20
C ILE A 25 1.05 17.49 12.93
N GLN A 26 0.69 18.72 13.29
CA GLN A 26 1.58 19.58 14.07
C GLN A 26 1.92 18.96 15.42
N ARG A 27 0.93 18.42 16.14
CA ARG A 27 1.17 17.68 17.39
C ARG A 27 2.10 16.50 17.16
N MET A 28 1.84 15.67 16.17
CA MET A 28 2.68 14.51 15.82
C MET A 28 4.14 14.93 15.57
N ARG A 29 4.37 16.05 14.88
CA ARG A 29 5.72 16.57 14.62
C ARG A 29 6.45 16.95 15.92
N THR A 30 5.75 17.51 16.91
CA THR A 30 6.36 17.85 18.19
C THR A 30 6.71 16.63 19.04
N CYS A 31 6.12 15.47 18.75
CA CYS A 31 6.41 14.24 19.49
C CYS A 31 7.81 13.68 19.17
N PHE A 32 8.41 14.00 18.03
CA PHE A 32 9.70 13.43 17.59
C PHE A 32 10.84 14.44 17.73
N SER A 33 11.87 14.12 18.52
CA SER A 33 13.01 15.00 18.76
C SER A 33 13.87 15.28 17.52
N GLY A 34 13.95 14.33 16.58
CA GLY A 34 14.72 14.45 15.34
C GLY A 34 13.93 15.06 14.18
N GLY A 35 12.67 15.45 14.41
CA GLY A 35 11.76 15.90 13.35
C GLY A 35 11.19 14.75 12.51
N ILE A 36 10.29 15.10 11.61
CA ILE A 36 9.63 14.16 10.68
C ILE A 36 9.79 14.66 9.25
N GLU A 37 10.31 13.80 8.38
CA GLU A 37 10.24 14.02 6.94
C GLU A 37 8.79 13.98 6.48
N THR A 38 8.37 14.89 5.60
CA THR A 38 6.97 14.94 5.15
C THR A 38 6.88 14.86 3.63
N ILE A 39 5.92 14.08 3.13
CA ILE A 39 5.45 14.10 1.74
C ILE A 39 4.07 14.72 1.72
N ASP A 40 3.93 15.81 0.98
CA ASP A 40 2.64 16.43 0.69
C ASP A 40 2.14 15.90 -0.68
N LEU A 41 1.10 15.08 -0.66
CA LEU A 41 0.50 14.51 -1.87
C LEU A 41 -0.15 15.57 -2.76
N SER A 42 -0.39 16.78 -2.25
CA SER A 42 -0.89 17.89 -3.07
C SER A 42 0.20 18.48 -3.96
N ALA A 43 1.45 18.45 -3.51
CA ALA A 43 2.61 19.01 -4.20
C ALA A 43 3.48 17.94 -4.86
N GLU A 44 3.71 16.81 -4.17
CA GLU A 44 4.66 15.77 -4.57
C GLU A 44 3.98 14.47 -5.01
N GLY A 45 2.65 14.40 -4.97
CA GLY A 45 1.89 13.19 -5.32
C GLY A 45 1.98 12.81 -6.79
N PRO A 46 1.50 11.61 -7.16
CA PRO A 46 1.48 11.17 -8.55
C PRO A 46 0.62 12.09 -9.41
N GLN A 47 1.12 12.44 -10.60
CA GLN A 47 0.46 13.40 -11.50
C GLN A 47 -0.71 12.81 -12.30
N GLY A 48 -0.77 11.48 -12.46
CA GLY A 48 -1.84 10.80 -13.18
C GLY A 48 -2.36 9.58 -12.44
N ASP A 49 -3.58 9.16 -12.76
CA ASP A 49 -4.24 8.00 -12.17
C ASP A 49 -3.67 6.69 -12.72
N CYS A 50 -3.78 5.61 -11.94
CA CYS A 50 -3.41 4.29 -12.41
C CYS A 50 -4.30 3.87 -13.60
N GLN A 51 -3.69 3.53 -14.72
CA GLN A 51 -4.41 3.15 -15.94
C GLN A 51 -4.88 1.69 -15.95
N GLY A 52 -4.58 0.91 -14.91
CA GLY A 52 -4.88 -0.53 -14.88
C GLY A 52 -4.18 -1.34 -15.99
N CYS A 53 -3.11 -0.81 -16.56
CA CYS A 53 -2.41 -1.40 -17.72
C CYS A 53 -1.57 -2.64 -17.38
N LEU A 54 -1.36 -2.95 -16.12
CA LEU A 54 -0.57 -4.08 -15.57
C LEU A 54 0.88 -4.19 -16.07
N ARG A 55 1.45 -3.14 -16.66
CA ARG A 55 2.87 -3.15 -17.07
C ARG A 55 3.81 -3.39 -15.88
N CYS A 56 3.42 -2.92 -14.70
CA CYS A 56 4.18 -3.13 -13.47
C CYS A 56 4.23 -4.60 -13.03
N ALA A 57 3.29 -5.43 -13.42
CA ALA A 57 3.26 -6.85 -13.07
C ALA A 57 4.45 -7.65 -13.64
N ASP A 58 5.09 -7.18 -14.72
CA ASP A 58 6.29 -7.82 -15.30
C ASP A 58 7.57 -7.51 -14.52
N ALA A 59 7.79 -6.25 -14.14
CA ALA A 59 9.09 -5.78 -13.65
C ALA A 59 9.02 -4.80 -12.46
N ASN A 60 7.87 -4.60 -11.84
CA ASN A 60 7.64 -3.56 -10.81
C ASN A 60 7.97 -2.14 -11.31
N ILE A 61 7.65 -1.86 -12.57
CA ILE A 61 7.88 -0.57 -13.22
C ILE A 61 6.54 -0.04 -13.74
N CYS A 62 6.14 1.14 -13.25
CA CYS A 62 4.92 1.80 -13.71
C CYS A 62 5.09 2.36 -15.14
N VAL A 63 3.97 2.43 -15.89
CA VAL A 63 3.92 3.08 -17.22
C VAL A 63 4.36 4.55 -17.19
N TYR A 64 4.24 5.20 -16.06
CA TYR A 64 4.63 6.59 -15.85
C TYR A 64 6.12 6.80 -15.53
N GLN A 65 6.94 5.75 -15.60
CA GLN A 65 8.39 5.91 -15.42
C GLN A 65 8.93 6.96 -16.40
N GLY A 66 9.60 7.97 -15.86
CA GLY A 66 10.14 9.08 -16.64
C GLY A 66 9.11 10.16 -17.02
N HIS A 67 7.84 10.01 -16.62
CA HIS A 67 6.80 11.02 -16.81
C HIS A 67 6.47 11.78 -15.52
N ASP A 68 6.54 11.10 -14.38
CA ASP A 68 6.47 11.74 -13.07
C ASP A 68 7.48 11.10 -12.10
N ALA A 69 7.78 11.78 -10.99
CA ALA A 69 8.76 11.34 -10.00
C ALA A 69 8.20 10.38 -8.94
N PHE A 70 6.98 9.86 -9.12
CA PHE A 70 6.31 9.09 -8.06
C PHE A 70 7.00 7.76 -7.75
N MET A 71 7.53 7.06 -8.75
CA MET A 71 8.25 5.80 -8.50
C MET A 71 9.52 6.01 -7.68
N GLU A 72 10.27 7.06 -8.00
CA GLU A 72 11.48 7.48 -7.30
C GLU A 72 11.15 7.91 -5.88
N LEU A 73 10.13 8.76 -5.71
CA LEU A 73 9.62 9.16 -4.40
C LEU A 73 9.25 7.94 -3.54
N PHE A 74 8.51 6.99 -4.10
CA PHE A 74 8.10 5.79 -3.38
C PHE A 74 9.30 4.92 -2.98
N ARG A 75 10.25 4.70 -3.90
CA ARG A 75 11.45 3.87 -3.66
C ARG A 75 12.44 4.53 -2.72
N ASP A 76 12.66 5.83 -2.87
CA ASP A 76 13.74 6.53 -2.18
C ASP A 76 13.33 7.12 -0.84
N ARG A 77 12.04 7.38 -0.65
CA ARG A 77 11.52 7.94 0.61
C ARG A 77 10.61 6.93 1.33
N VAL A 78 9.54 6.45 0.70
CA VAL A 78 8.56 5.58 1.37
C VAL A 78 9.17 4.22 1.74
N MET A 79 9.86 3.56 0.80
CA MET A 79 10.48 2.27 1.08
C MET A 79 11.70 2.36 1.99
N LYS A 80 12.34 3.52 2.13
CA LYS A 80 13.52 3.70 3.00
C LYS A 80 13.16 4.19 4.40
N ALA A 81 11.93 4.61 4.65
CA ALA A 81 11.48 4.95 5.99
C ALA A 81 11.32 3.71 6.87
N ASP A 82 11.62 3.81 8.16
CA ASP A 82 11.41 2.75 9.15
C ASP A 82 10.03 2.86 9.78
N ILE A 83 9.58 4.09 9.95
CA ILE A 83 8.29 4.47 10.52
C ILE A 83 7.55 5.31 9.49
N LEU A 84 6.31 4.92 9.17
CA LEU A 84 5.42 5.64 8.27
C LEU A 84 4.19 6.13 9.03
N ILE A 85 3.82 7.39 8.83
CA ILE A 85 2.59 7.96 9.36
C ILE A 85 1.73 8.36 8.17
N LEU A 86 0.58 7.69 7.99
CA LEU A 86 -0.37 8.01 6.94
C LEU A 86 -1.45 8.92 7.53
N ALA A 87 -1.46 10.17 7.11
CA ALA A 87 -2.33 11.21 7.66
C ALA A 87 -3.34 11.68 6.63
N GLY A 88 -4.64 11.47 6.87
CA GLY A 88 -5.68 11.81 5.91
C GLY A 88 -7.02 12.15 6.54
N THR A 89 -7.86 12.85 5.79
CA THR A 89 -9.23 13.19 6.19
C THR A 89 -10.21 12.28 5.48
N VAL A 90 -11.18 11.75 6.23
CA VAL A 90 -12.30 10.98 5.65
C VAL A 90 -13.17 11.94 4.85
N THR A 91 -13.21 11.73 3.54
CA THR A 91 -14.05 12.46 2.61
C THR A 91 -15.06 11.47 2.02
N ASP A 92 -16.35 11.64 2.34
CA ASP A 92 -17.39 10.69 2.00
C ASP A 92 -17.12 9.29 2.61
N ARG A 93 -16.83 8.27 1.83
CA ARG A 93 -16.59 6.87 2.28
C ARG A 93 -15.14 6.42 2.17
N TYR A 94 -14.24 7.33 1.83
CA TYR A 94 -12.83 7.07 1.63
C TYR A 94 -11.99 8.25 2.16
N LEU A 95 -10.67 8.19 2.01
CA LEU A 95 -9.82 9.36 2.06
C LEU A 95 -9.96 10.17 0.76
N SER A 96 -9.25 11.27 0.62
CA SER A 96 -9.34 12.08 -0.59
C SER A 96 -8.95 11.33 -1.87
N ALA A 97 -9.28 11.92 -3.03
CA ALA A 97 -8.86 11.42 -4.34
C ALA A 97 -7.33 11.33 -4.47
N ARG A 98 -6.56 12.21 -3.79
CA ARG A 98 -5.08 12.15 -3.78
C ARG A 98 -4.58 10.89 -3.10
N TRP A 99 -5.18 10.51 -1.97
CA TRP A 99 -4.90 9.25 -1.30
C TRP A 99 -5.27 8.03 -2.16
N LYS A 100 -6.43 8.07 -2.82
CA LYS A 100 -6.82 6.99 -3.75
C LYS A 100 -5.78 6.84 -4.85
N ARG A 101 -5.36 7.95 -5.45
CA ARG A 101 -4.31 7.97 -6.48
C ARG A 101 -2.97 7.43 -5.96
N PHE A 102 -2.56 7.82 -4.75
CA PHE A 102 -1.35 7.31 -4.12
C PHE A 102 -1.38 5.78 -3.99
N PHE A 103 -2.45 5.21 -3.43
CA PHE A 103 -2.58 3.76 -3.28
C PHE A 103 -2.65 3.04 -4.62
N ASP A 104 -3.42 3.54 -5.57
CA ASP A 104 -3.53 2.92 -6.90
C ASP A 104 -2.20 2.98 -7.66
N ARG A 105 -1.47 4.09 -7.56
CA ARG A 105 -0.18 4.22 -8.23
C ARG A 105 0.92 3.41 -7.53
N SER A 106 0.82 3.18 -6.23
CA SER A 106 1.73 2.30 -5.49
C SER A 106 1.56 0.82 -5.85
N PHE A 107 0.55 0.47 -6.65
CA PHE A 107 0.31 -0.89 -7.13
C PHE A 107 1.51 -1.51 -7.86
N PHE A 108 2.43 -0.72 -8.41
CA PHE A 108 3.67 -1.24 -9.00
C PHE A 108 4.55 -2.02 -7.99
N MET A 109 4.33 -1.79 -6.70
CA MET A 109 4.90 -2.56 -5.58
C MET A 109 3.81 -3.22 -4.72
N GLY A 110 2.57 -3.27 -5.18
CA GLY A 110 1.40 -3.63 -4.38
C GLY A 110 1.40 -5.05 -3.85
N HIS A 111 1.92 -5.99 -4.62
CA HIS A 111 1.98 -7.40 -4.22
C HIS A 111 3.36 -7.84 -3.72
N VAL A 112 4.35 -7.00 -3.92
CA VAL A 112 5.67 -7.15 -3.30
C VAL A 112 5.57 -6.54 -1.91
N PRO A 113 6.01 -7.22 -0.83
CA PRO A 113 5.97 -6.65 0.51
C PRO A 113 7.07 -5.58 0.66
N ALA A 114 6.87 -4.45 -0.02
CA ALA A 114 7.83 -3.35 -0.10
C ALA A 114 8.02 -2.62 1.23
N LEU A 115 7.03 -2.70 2.12
CA LEU A 115 7.04 -2.08 3.44
C LEU A 115 7.26 -3.09 4.57
N ARG A 116 7.80 -4.26 4.25
CA ARG A 116 8.00 -5.34 5.21
C ARG A 116 8.82 -4.88 6.40
N GLY A 117 8.31 -5.19 7.60
CA GLY A 117 8.96 -4.90 8.86
C GLY A 117 8.83 -3.45 9.35
N LYS A 118 8.19 -2.58 8.56
CA LYS A 118 8.00 -1.18 8.94
C LYS A 118 6.85 -1.00 9.93
N GLN A 119 6.93 0.07 10.71
CA GLN A 119 5.88 0.47 11.62
C GLN A 119 5.01 1.53 10.94
N ILE A 120 3.71 1.33 10.92
CA ILE A 120 2.78 2.27 10.28
C ILE A 120 1.78 2.77 11.32
N GLY A 121 1.62 4.09 11.42
CA GLY A 121 0.58 4.76 12.18
C GLY A 121 -0.43 5.41 11.26
N LEU A 122 -1.69 5.38 11.64
CA LEU A 122 -2.75 6.12 10.95
C LEU A 122 -3.16 7.32 11.77
N LEU A 123 -3.17 8.49 11.14
CA LEU A 123 -3.62 9.76 11.71
C LEU A 123 -4.82 10.23 10.90
N ILE A 124 -6.03 9.97 11.38
CA ILE A 124 -7.25 10.13 10.58
C ILE A 124 -8.20 11.15 11.18
N SER A 125 -8.50 12.19 10.43
CA SER A 125 -9.57 13.14 10.76
C SER A 125 -10.88 12.67 10.13
N GLY A 126 -11.98 12.75 10.89
CA GLY A 126 -13.32 12.35 10.48
C GLY A 126 -13.77 10.99 11.02
N PRO A 127 -14.99 10.55 10.70
CA PRO A 127 -15.70 9.45 11.37
C PRO A 127 -15.22 8.05 10.94
N LEU A 128 -13.95 7.72 11.18
CA LEU A 128 -13.39 6.42 10.79
C LEU A 128 -14.15 5.24 11.42
N THR A 129 -14.64 5.38 12.64
CA THR A 129 -15.41 4.34 13.34
C THR A 129 -16.73 4.00 12.64
N GLN A 130 -17.29 4.96 11.89
CA GLN A 130 -18.51 4.77 11.11
C GLN A 130 -18.22 4.25 9.69
N ASN A 131 -16.95 4.17 9.30
CA ASN A 131 -16.49 3.74 7.98
C ASN A 131 -15.66 2.44 8.07
N ALA A 132 -16.31 1.34 8.49
CA ALA A 132 -15.67 0.04 8.65
C ALA A 132 -14.91 -0.43 7.39
N ASN A 133 -15.46 -0.16 6.20
CA ASN A 133 -14.82 -0.52 4.94
C ASN A 133 -13.50 0.23 4.74
N LEU A 134 -13.45 1.54 5.02
CA LEU A 134 -12.23 2.32 4.91
C LEU A 134 -11.16 1.79 5.86
N ARG A 135 -11.53 1.56 7.11
CA ARG A 135 -10.63 0.99 8.11
C ARG A 135 -10.06 -0.35 7.63
N GLN A 136 -10.92 -1.27 7.16
CA GLN A 136 -10.49 -2.57 6.65
C GLN A 136 -9.56 -2.46 5.43
N ILE A 137 -9.81 -1.51 4.52
CA ILE A 137 -8.94 -1.28 3.35
C ILE A 137 -7.54 -0.83 3.80
N LEU A 138 -7.45 0.10 4.75
CA LEU A 138 -6.17 0.61 5.25
C LEU A 138 -5.40 -0.48 6.00
N GLU A 139 -6.09 -1.23 6.88
CA GLU A 139 -5.50 -2.38 7.60
C GLU A 139 -5.02 -3.46 6.61
N ALA A 140 -5.84 -3.84 5.63
CA ALA A 140 -5.49 -4.83 4.62
C ALA A 140 -4.29 -4.38 3.77
N TYR A 141 -4.22 -3.11 3.37
CA TYR A 141 -3.07 -2.57 2.65
C TYR A 141 -1.77 -2.74 3.45
N ILE A 142 -1.81 -2.38 4.74
CA ILE A 142 -0.65 -2.47 5.63
C ILE A 142 -0.22 -3.94 5.81
N GLU A 143 -1.16 -4.84 6.04
CA GLU A 143 -0.88 -6.26 6.23
C GLU A 143 -0.39 -6.96 4.94
N MET A 144 -0.96 -6.60 3.78
CA MET A 144 -0.48 -7.10 2.48
C MET A 144 0.97 -6.69 2.22
N GLN A 145 1.38 -5.51 2.67
CA GLN A 145 2.76 -5.04 2.62
C GLN A 145 3.68 -5.68 3.68
N GLN A 146 3.16 -6.56 4.53
CA GLN A 146 3.88 -7.17 5.66
C GLN A 146 4.48 -6.13 6.62
N ALA A 147 3.83 -4.99 6.74
CA ALA A 147 4.12 -3.97 7.73
C ALA A 147 3.24 -4.18 8.97
N HIS A 148 3.57 -3.49 10.05
CA HIS A 148 2.80 -3.51 11.29
C HIS A 148 2.01 -2.22 11.47
N LEU A 149 0.69 -2.33 11.70
CA LEU A 149 -0.12 -1.20 12.15
C LEU A 149 0.09 -1.02 13.65
N ALA A 150 0.91 -0.05 14.03
CA ALA A 150 1.22 0.25 15.43
C ALA A 150 0.03 0.91 16.16
N GLY A 151 -0.81 1.63 15.44
CA GLY A 151 -2.00 2.24 16.02
C GLY A 151 -2.68 3.25 15.11
N ILE A 152 -3.81 3.75 15.61
CA ILE A 152 -4.64 4.75 14.93
C ILE A 152 -4.92 5.87 15.93
N ALA A 153 -4.74 7.12 15.54
CA ALA A 153 -5.21 8.29 16.25
C ALA A 153 -6.25 9.04 15.40
N THR A 154 -7.34 9.49 16.02
CA THR A 154 -8.43 10.16 15.34
C THR A 154 -8.87 11.41 16.09
N ASP A 155 -9.61 12.28 15.41
CA ASP A 155 -10.26 13.44 16.02
C ASP A 155 -11.70 13.15 16.53
N ALA A 156 -12.01 11.87 16.77
CA ALA A 156 -13.31 11.45 17.32
C ALA A 156 -13.56 11.91 18.78
N PRO A 157 -12.56 12.06 19.68
CA PRO A 157 -12.79 12.60 21.00
C PRO A 157 -13.36 14.02 20.97
N THR A 158 -14.19 14.33 21.99
CA THR A 158 -14.91 15.63 22.07
C THR A 158 -14.05 16.81 22.53
N PHE A 159 -12.84 16.55 23.04
CA PHE A 159 -11.92 17.60 23.50
C PHE A 159 -10.48 17.35 23.01
N SER A 160 -9.78 18.43 22.75
CA SER A 160 -8.47 18.42 22.11
C SER A 160 -7.40 17.68 22.91
N GLY A 161 -7.44 17.76 24.24
CA GLY A 161 -6.46 17.06 25.09
C GLY A 161 -6.47 15.55 24.89
N ALA A 162 -7.66 14.91 24.73
CA ALA A 162 -7.72 13.49 24.45
C ALA A 162 -7.26 13.13 23.04
N ILE A 163 -7.37 14.05 22.07
CA ILE A 163 -6.80 13.88 20.74
C ILE A 163 -5.28 13.93 20.83
N ASP A 164 -4.73 14.91 21.55
CA ASP A 164 -3.30 15.04 21.78
C ASP A 164 -2.71 13.81 22.47
N ASP A 165 -3.39 13.29 23.49
CA ASP A 165 -2.99 12.05 24.19
C ASP A 165 -2.95 10.84 23.24
N GLN A 166 -3.91 10.71 22.31
CA GLN A 166 -3.90 9.65 21.30
C GLN A 166 -2.71 9.79 20.33
N VAL A 167 -2.41 11.02 19.91
CA VAL A 167 -1.28 11.30 19.01
C VAL A 167 0.04 10.98 19.70
N ASP A 168 0.20 11.40 20.95
CA ASP A 168 1.39 11.13 21.76
C ASP A 168 1.59 9.63 22.00
N ALA A 169 0.52 8.91 22.36
CA ALA A 169 0.54 7.47 22.56
C ALA A 169 0.87 6.71 21.24
N LEU A 170 0.38 7.23 20.10
CA LEU A 170 0.72 6.65 18.79
C LEU A 170 2.21 6.84 18.48
N ALA A 171 2.78 8.03 18.71
CA ALA A 171 4.19 8.30 18.49
C ALA A 171 5.08 7.39 19.36
N GLN A 172 4.76 7.26 20.66
CA GLN A 172 5.48 6.37 21.57
C GLN A 172 5.43 4.91 21.10
N ARG A 173 4.27 4.44 20.71
CA ARG A 173 4.08 3.05 20.24
C ARG A 173 4.82 2.79 18.94
N LEU A 174 4.83 3.73 17.99
CA LEU A 174 5.58 3.62 16.75
C LEU A 174 7.07 3.41 17.00
N VAL A 175 7.65 4.22 17.89
CA VAL A 175 9.08 4.10 18.25
C VAL A 175 9.34 2.79 19.00
N ALA A 176 8.56 2.45 20.01
CA ALA A 176 8.73 1.21 20.77
C ALA A 176 8.63 -0.03 19.91
N CYS A 177 7.63 -0.08 19.00
CA CYS A 177 7.50 -1.20 18.04
C CYS A 177 8.71 -1.27 17.08
N ALA A 178 9.21 -0.12 16.63
CA ALA A 178 10.39 -0.07 15.75
C ALA A 178 11.67 -0.50 16.47
N GLU A 179 11.85 -0.10 17.72
CA GLU A 179 13.00 -0.49 18.55
C GLU A 179 13.11 -2.00 18.75
N HIS A 180 11.96 -2.63 19.01
CA HIS A 180 11.88 -4.08 19.24
C HIS A 180 11.69 -4.90 17.95
N GLY A 181 11.59 -4.28 16.79
CA GLY A 181 11.26 -4.96 15.54
C GLY A 181 9.92 -5.72 15.61
N PHE A 182 8.97 -5.19 16.39
CA PHE A 182 7.71 -5.87 16.65
C PHE A 182 6.81 -5.87 15.42
N ILE A 183 6.33 -7.06 15.04
CA ILE A 183 5.33 -7.24 13.99
C ILE A 183 4.21 -8.10 14.57
N GLY A 184 3.02 -7.51 14.67
CA GLY A 184 1.83 -8.23 15.12
C GLY A 184 1.40 -9.32 14.13
N SER A 185 0.60 -10.25 14.61
CA SER A 185 0.00 -11.28 13.76
C SER A 185 -0.94 -10.64 12.73
N SER A 186 -0.89 -11.12 11.49
CA SER A 186 -1.84 -10.68 10.45
C SER A 186 -3.26 -11.11 10.83
N THR A 187 -4.23 -10.27 10.50
CA THR A 187 -5.65 -10.63 10.59
C THR A 187 -6.02 -11.63 9.49
N PHE A 188 -7.26 -12.13 9.55
CA PHE A 188 -7.78 -13.01 8.50
C PHE A 188 -7.70 -12.33 7.11
N LEU A 189 -7.95 -11.03 7.00
CA LEU A 189 -7.90 -10.30 5.72
C LEU A 189 -6.51 -10.31 5.09
N GLY A 190 -5.49 -9.92 5.83
CA GLY A 190 -4.12 -9.88 5.32
C GLY A 190 -3.57 -11.28 5.04
N HIS A 191 -3.85 -12.24 5.92
CA HIS A 191 -3.39 -13.62 5.74
C HIS A 191 -4.06 -14.31 4.55
N SER A 192 -5.39 -14.27 4.47
CA SER A 192 -6.13 -14.93 3.38
C SER A 192 -5.88 -14.25 2.04
N GLY A 193 -5.86 -12.93 1.97
CA GLY A 193 -5.58 -12.19 0.74
C GLY A 193 -4.20 -12.54 0.16
N ARG A 194 -3.19 -12.61 1.01
CA ARG A 194 -1.83 -13.02 0.60
C ARG A 194 -1.78 -14.45 0.10
N ILE A 195 -2.42 -15.39 0.78
CA ILE A 195 -2.44 -16.81 0.38
C ILE A 195 -3.19 -16.98 -0.94
N LEU A 196 -4.38 -16.39 -1.08
CA LEU A 196 -5.16 -16.47 -2.30
C LEU A 196 -4.39 -15.92 -3.50
N PHE A 197 -3.76 -14.75 -3.35
CA PHE A 197 -2.96 -14.18 -4.42
C PHE A 197 -1.72 -15.02 -4.75
N ARG A 198 -1.03 -15.54 -3.74
CA ARG A 198 0.09 -16.47 -3.91
C ARG A 198 -0.32 -17.71 -4.71
N ASP A 199 -1.45 -18.32 -4.37
CA ASP A 199 -1.94 -19.52 -5.01
C ASP A 199 -2.37 -19.27 -6.45
N GLU A 200 -2.97 -18.10 -6.72
CA GLU A 200 -3.28 -17.66 -8.09
C GLU A 200 -2.00 -17.44 -8.92
N ILE A 201 -0.98 -16.81 -8.35
CA ILE A 201 0.33 -16.64 -9.02
C ILE A 201 0.94 -18.00 -9.32
N TRP A 202 0.90 -18.92 -8.35
CA TRP A 202 1.44 -20.27 -8.56
C TRP A 202 0.68 -21.01 -9.66
N GLY A 203 -0.65 -20.97 -9.63
CA GLY A 203 -1.53 -21.73 -10.48
C GLY A 203 -1.71 -21.14 -11.87
N ARG A 204 -2.18 -19.91 -11.98
CA ARG A 204 -2.70 -19.33 -13.23
C ARG A 204 -2.07 -18.02 -13.68
N LEU A 205 -1.62 -17.18 -12.75
CA LEU A 205 -1.21 -15.81 -13.03
C LEU A 205 0.31 -15.63 -13.11
N ARG A 206 1.05 -16.69 -13.23
CA ARG A 206 2.51 -16.68 -13.22
C ARG A 206 3.11 -15.87 -14.37
N PHE A 207 2.52 -15.97 -15.55
CA PHE A 207 3.02 -15.30 -16.74
C PHE A 207 2.71 -13.79 -16.78
N PRO A 208 1.52 -13.29 -16.33
CA PRO A 208 1.27 -11.86 -16.29
C PRO A 208 1.92 -11.17 -15.09
N PHE A 209 2.08 -11.86 -13.95
CA PHE A 209 2.65 -11.32 -12.71
C PHE A 209 4.07 -11.88 -12.46
N ARG A 210 4.96 -11.66 -13.41
CA ARG A 210 6.34 -12.19 -13.34
C ARG A 210 7.14 -11.63 -12.18
N ALA A 211 6.97 -10.34 -11.88
CA ALA A 211 7.65 -9.68 -10.77
C ALA A 211 7.22 -10.29 -9.42
N ASP A 212 5.92 -10.51 -9.25
CA ASP A 212 5.37 -11.12 -8.05
C ASP A 212 5.80 -12.57 -7.91
N CYS A 213 5.77 -13.34 -8.99
CA CYS A 213 6.25 -14.72 -9.00
C CYS A 213 7.72 -14.82 -8.58
N ARG A 214 8.58 -13.91 -9.06
CA ARG A 214 10.00 -13.86 -8.64
C ARG A 214 10.13 -13.54 -7.16
N THR A 215 9.30 -12.61 -6.67
CA THR A 215 9.31 -12.21 -5.26
C THR A 215 8.85 -13.33 -4.34
N PHE A 216 7.72 -13.97 -4.62
CA PHE A 216 7.24 -15.13 -3.85
C PHE A 216 8.26 -16.27 -3.82
N ARG A 217 8.93 -16.55 -4.95
CA ARG A 217 9.99 -17.56 -5.01
C ARG A 217 11.18 -17.19 -4.14
N ARG A 218 11.65 -15.95 -4.22
CA ARG A 218 12.79 -15.46 -3.42
C ARG A 218 12.49 -15.47 -1.92
N LEU A 219 11.25 -15.22 -1.52
CA LEU A 219 10.81 -15.24 -0.13
C LEU A 219 10.41 -16.64 0.39
N GLY A 220 10.57 -17.69 -0.42
CA GLY A 220 10.18 -19.06 -0.03
C GLY A 220 8.66 -19.26 0.05
N GLY A 221 7.87 -18.40 -0.58
CA GLY A 221 6.40 -18.43 -0.44
C GLY A 221 5.70 -19.58 -1.13
N PHE A 222 6.43 -20.40 -1.92
CA PHE A 222 5.88 -21.56 -2.65
C PHE A 222 6.29 -22.90 -2.02
N ASP A 223 6.34 -22.99 -0.72
CA ASP A 223 6.72 -24.15 0.08
C ASP A 223 5.58 -25.14 0.40
N PHE A 224 4.47 -25.02 -0.28
CA PHE A 224 3.26 -25.83 -0.05
C PHE A 224 3.02 -26.84 -1.17
N PRO A 225 2.41 -28.02 -0.89
CA PRO A 225 2.14 -29.04 -1.90
C PRO A 225 1.04 -28.58 -2.86
N GLN A 226 1.35 -28.61 -4.17
CA GLN A 226 0.41 -28.26 -5.22
C GLN A 226 0.24 -29.43 -6.20
N ARG A 227 -1.00 -29.81 -6.49
CA ARG A 227 -1.32 -30.96 -7.37
C ARG A 227 -1.77 -30.56 -8.78
N HIS A 228 -1.93 -29.30 -9.10
CA HIS A 228 -2.45 -28.83 -10.40
C HIS A 228 -1.38 -28.81 -11.50
N TRP A 229 -0.81 -29.95 -11.84
CA TRP A 229 0.28 -30.06 -12.80
C TRP A 229 -0.07 -29.53 -14.20
N ARG A 230 -1.33 -29.72 -14.67
CA ARG A 230 -1.80 -29.23 -15.99
C ARG A 230 -1.75 -27.69 -16.04
N SER A 231 -2.30 -27.03 -15.04
CA SER A 231 -2.24 -25.56 -14.94
C SER A 231 -0.80 -25.06 -14.86
N ARG A 232 0.07 -25.77 -14.16
CA ARG A 232 1.50 -25.44 -14.07
C ARG A 232 2.21 -25.57 -15.41
N LEU A 233 1.90 -26.61 -16.20
CA LEU A 233 2.49 -26.79 -17.53
C LEU A 233 2.04 -25.68 -18.49
N THR A 234 0.73 -25.39 -18.53
CA THR A 234 0.18 -24.28 -19.32
C THR A 234 0.82 -22.94 -18.93
N ASN A 235 0.95 -22.68 -17.64
CA ASN A 235 1.60 -21.48 -17.14
C ASN A 235 3.08 -21.40 -17.49
N ALA A 236 3.79 -22.54 -17.46
CA ALA A 236 5.21 -22.58 -17.85
C ALA A 236 5.38 -22.21 -19.32
N LEU A 237 4.50 -22.74 -20.19
CA LEU A 237 4.48 -22.41 -21.61
C LEU A 237 4.19 -20.93 -21.83
N LEU A 238 3.15 -20.39 -21.20
CA LEU A 238 2.80 -18.96 -21.31
C LEU A 238 3.90 -18.06 -20.74
N LEU A 239 4.57 -18.47 -19.66
CA LEU A 239 5.70 -17.76 -19.11
C LEU A 239 6.87 -17.71 -20.09
N PHE A 240 7.16 -18.83 -20.77
CA PHE A 240 8.17 -18.90 -21.82
C PHE A 240 7.81 -17.97 -23.00
N LEU A 241 6.59 -18.06 -23.52
CA LEU A 241 6.11 -17.19 -24.60
C LEU A 241 6.15 -15.71 -24.22
N SER A 242 5.83 -15.37 -22.98
CA SER A 242 5.88 -13.98 -22.47
C SER A 242 7.30 -13.42 -22.35
N SER A 243 8.34 -14.25 -22.50
CA SER A 243 9.72 -13.79 -22.61
C SER A 243 9.99 -13.06 -23.93
N PHE A 244 9.19 -13.34 -24.96
CA PHE A 244 9.29 -12.66 -26.25
C PHE A 244 8.51 -11.34 -26.23
N ALA A 245 9.18 -10.26 -26.64
CA ALA A 245 8.60 -8.91 -26.57
C ALA A 245 7.30 -8.73 -27.38
N PRO A 246 7.12 -9.30 -28.58
CA PRO A 246 5.86 -9.20 -29.33
C PRO A 246 4.68 -9.84 -28.60
N PHE A 247 4.87 -11.04 -28.05
CA PHE A 247 3.83 -11.75 -27.32
C PHE A 247 3.46 -11.00 -26.02
N ARG A 248 4.46 -10.51 -25.30
CA ARG A 248 4.25 -9.72 -24.08
C ARG A 248 3.47 -8.43 -24.35
N ARG A 249 3.80 -7.69 -25.42
CA ARG A 249 3.04 -6.49 -25.83
C ARG A 249 1.59 -6.82 -26.18
N HIS A 250 1.36 -7.90 -26.90
CA HIS A 250 0.01 -8.36 -27.24
C HIS A 250 -0.80 -8.70 -25.99
N LEU A 251 -0.21 -9.43 -25.03
CA LEU A 251 -0.85 -9.72 -23.76
C LEU A 251 -1.20 -8.45 -22.98
N GLN A 252 -0.24 -7.54 -22.84
CA GLN A 252 -0.45 -6.28 -22.11
C GLN A 252 -1.57 -5.44 -22.72
N GLY A 253 -1.70 -5.42 -24.04
CA GLY A 253 -2.79 -4.71 -24.73
C GLY A 253 -4.18 -5.30 -24.48
N ARG A 254 -4.26 -6.61 -24.15
CA ARG A 254 -5.55 -7.30 -23.90
C ARG A 254 -5.89 -7.46 -22.42
N MET A 255 -4.95 -7.27 -21.52
CA MET A 255 -5.15 -7.59 -20.11
C MET A 255 -6.28 -6.80 -19.47
N THR A 256 -6.37 -5.52 -19.73
CA THR A 256 -7.46 -4.68 -19.20
C THR A 256 -8.82 -5.20 -19.69
N ASP A 257 -8.93 -5.53 -20.97
CA ASP A 257 -10.16 -6.07 -21.55
C ASP A 257 -10.58 -7.40 -20.93
N GLU A 258 -9.63 -8.30 -20.70
CA GLU A 258 -9.92 -9.59 -20.06
C GLU A 258 -10.27 -9.45 -18.59
N MET A 259 -9.66 -8.51 -17.87
CA MET A 259 -9.99 -8.23 -16.46
C MET A 259 -11.41 -7.67 -16.30
N ILE A 260 -11.85 -6.79 -17.18
CA ILE A 260 -13.21 -6.22 -17.12
C ILE A 260 -14.27 -7.11 -17.79
N ARG A 261 -13.86 -8.12 -18.54
CA ARG A 261 -14.79 -9.01 -19.27
C ARG A 261 -15.90 -9.63 -18.40
N PRO A 262 -15.65 -10.13 -17.17
CA PRO A 262 -16.71 -10.65 -16.31
C PRO A 262 -17.74 -9.59 -15.93
N PHE A 263 -17.32 -8.32 -15.85
CA PHE A 263 -18.17 -7.20 -15.45
C PHE A 263 -18.92 -6.55 -16.62
N ARG A 264 -18.56 -6.84 -17.88
CA ARG A 264 -19.22 -6.26 -19.07
C ARG A 264 -20.72 -6.53 -19.12
N ARG A 265 -21.20 -7.64 -18.55
CA ARG A 265 -22.63 -7.95 -18.44
C ARG A 265 -23.38 -6.89 -17.62
N TYR A 266 -22.76 -6.42 -16.54
CA TYR A 266 -23.34 -5.44 -15.61
C TYR A 266 -23.23 -4.01 -16.13
N LEU A 267 -22.22 -3.73 -16.97
CA LEU A 267 -22.01 -2.40 -17.56
C LEU A 267 -22.92 -2.11 -18.77
N LYS A 268 -23.46 -3.17 -19.41
CA LYS A 268 -24.39 -3.02 -20.55
C LYS A 268 -25.86 -2.88 -20.16
N THR A 269 -26.18 -3.02 -18.89
CA THR A 269 -27.57 -2.97 -18.36
C THR A 269 -27.92 -1.66 -17.69
N ARG A 270 -27.13 -0.60 -17.95
CA ARG A 270 -27.46 0.80 -17.54
C ARG A 270 -27.52 1.72 -18.73
#